data_1d67a6699b127f8be66a2416e6a960fc
#
_entry.id   1d67a6699b127f8be66a2416e6a960fc
#
_cell.length_a   1.000
_cell.length_b   1.000
_cell.length_c   1.000
_cell.angle_alpha   90.00
_cell.angle_beta   90.00
_cell.angle_gamma   90.00
#
_symmetry.space_group_name_H-M   'P 1'
#
loop_
_entity.id
_entity.type
_entity.pdbx_description
1 polymer ?
#
loop_
_entity_poly.entity_id
_entity_poly.type
_entity_poly.pdbx_seq_one_letter_code
_entity_poly.pdbx_strand_id
1 'polypeptide(L)'
;MLGSKKVFVDTCVVIEFLKENLELNKSNCYISHIVLMELYIGAKNKQDLREIKVKLQGFKLLETNQEVIDLSTQIIEHFSLSHNAKIQDAIIASTCLIHKLPIATYNIKDFKYIPNLEIVGNFLH
;
A
#
# COMPACT_ATOMS: atom_id res chain seq x y z
N MET A 1 -8.04 13.46 -6.60
CA MET A 1 -8.58 12.10 -6.65
C MET A 1 -7.83 11.25 -7.67
N LEU A 2 -7.69 9.96 -7.41
CA LEU A 2 -6.89 9.07 -8.26
C LEU A 2 -7.58 8.69 -9.59
N GLY A 3 -8.82 9.06 -9.77
CA GLY A 3 -9.52 8.88 -11.02
C GLY A 3 -9.79 7.43 -11.39
N SER A 4 -9.69 7.12 -12.68
CA SER A 4 -10.05 5.80 -13.21
C SER A 4 -8.85 4.86 -13.36
N LYS A 5 -7.63 5.32 -13.11
CA LYS A 5 -6.45 4.46 -13.22
C LYS A 5 -6.33 3.52 -12.04
N LYS A 6 -5.91 2.30 -12.32
CA LYS A 6 -5.63 1.31 -11.27
C LYS A 6 -4.38 1.72 -10.50
N VAL A 7 -4.45 1.62 -9.18
CA VAL A 7 -3.37 2.03 -8.30
C VAL A 7 -3.35 1.17 -7.05
N PHE A 8 -2.17 0.88 -6.55
CA PHE A 8 -2.00 0.27 -5.22
C PHE A 8 -1.98 1.41 -4.20
N VAL A 9 -2.73 1.26 -3.13
CA VAL A 9 -2.88 2.32 -2.12
C VAL A 9 -2.16 1.89 -0.84
N ASP A 10 -1.13 2.68 -0.48
CA ASP A 10 -0.37 2.44 0.75
C ASP A 10 -1.23 2.70 2.00
N THR A 11 -0.84 2.08 3.10
CA THR A 11 -1.57 2.18 4.37
C THR A 11 -1.84 3.63 4.80
N CYS A 12 -0.84 4.51 4.67
CA CYS A 12 -1.00 5.91 5.07
C CYS A 12 -2.11 6.62 4.29
N VAL A 13 -2.32 6.26 3.02
CA VAL A 13 -3.37 6.83 2.20
C VAL A 13 -4.74 6.24 2.59
N VAL A 14 -4.79 4.93 2.83
CA VAL A 14 -6.03 4.28 3.28
C VAL A 14 -6.48 4.87 4.61
N ILE A 15 -5.55 5.18 5.52
CA ILE A 15 -5.88 5.82 6.79
C ILE A 15 -6.60 7.15 6.56
N GLU A 16 -6.13 7.97 5.62
CA GLU A 16 -6.80 9.24 5.31
C GLU A 16 -8.18 9.02 4.70
N PHE A 17 -8.33 7.99 3.89
CA PHE A 17 -9.65 7.60 3.38
C PHE A 17 -10.58 7.19 4.54
N LEU A 18 -10.09 6.41 5.48
CA LEU A 18 -10.90 5.97 6.64
C LEU A 18 -11.32 7.14 7.54
N LYS A 19 -10.49 8.19 7.60
CA LYS A 19 -10.79 9.41 8.33
C LYS A 19 -11.68 10.37 7.54
N GLU A 20 -12.07 9.99 6.35
CA GLU A 20 -12.91 10.79 5.46
C GLU A 20 -12.23 12.07 4.97
N ASN A 21 -10.90 12.10 4.98
CA ASN A 21 -10.11 13.23 4.45
C ASN A 21 -9.79 13.09 2.97
N LEU A 22 -10.13 11.96 2.37
CA LEU A 22 -9.77 11.64 0.99
C LEU A 22 -10.83 10.71 0.41
N GLU A 23 -11.25 10.99 -0.83
CA GLU A 23 -12.13 10.08 -1.56
C GLU A 23 -11.31 9.20 -2.48
N LEU A 24 -11.67 7.92 -2.54
CA LEU A 24 -11.02 6.94 -3.43
C LEU A 24 -12.08 6.20 -4.24
N ASN A 25 -11.78 5.95 -5.49
CA ASN A 25 -12.60 5.05 -6.30
C ASN A 25 -12.15 3.63 -6.01
N LYS A 26 -12.82 2.97 -5.08
CA LYS A 26 -12.42 1.64 -4.57
C LYS A 26 -12.26 0.61 -5.69
N SER A 27 -13.06 0.70 -6.75
CA SER A 27 -12.99 -0.29 -7.83
C SER A 27 -11.65 -0.26 -8.58
N ASN A 28 -10.90 0.83 -8.47
CA ASN A 28 -9.59 0.98 -9.08
C ASN A 28 -8.45 0.95 -8.07
N CYS A 29 -8.75 0.72 -6.80
CA CYS A 29 -7.78 0.72 -5.73
C CYS A 29 -7.46 -0.69 -5.27
N TYR A 30 -6.18 -0.99 -5.20
CA TYR A 30 -5.67 -2.31 -4.81
C TYR A 30 -4.91 -2.18 -3.50
N ILE A 31 -5.09 -3.17 -2.64
CA ILE A 31 -4.35 -3.31 -1.39
C ILE A 31 -3.90 -4.76 -1.27
N SER A 32 -3.12 -5.05 -0.25
CA SER A 32 -2.68 -6.42 0.03
C SER A 32 -2.85 -6.71 1.52
N HIS A 33 -2.59 -7.95 1.90
CA HIS A 33 -2.74 -8.37 3.30
C HIS A 33 -1.87 -7.55 4.25
N ILE A 34 -0.67 -7.12 3.81
CA ILE A 34 0.19 -6.32 4.69
C ILE A 34 -0.49 -4.99 5.05
N VAL A 35 -1.18 -4.38 4.10
CA VAL A 35 -1.95 -3.15 4.36
C VAL A 35 -3.08 -3.44 5.35
N LEU A 36 -3.82 -4.54 5.13
CA LEU A 36 -4.90 -4.94 6.04
C LEU A 36 -4.38 -5.13 7.46
N MET A 37 -3.27 -5.86 7.60
CA MET A 37 -2.69 -6.13 8.92
C MET A 37 -2.27 -4.85 9.62
N GLU A 38 -1.66 -3.91 8.91
CA GLU A 38 -1.27 -2.62 9.49
C GLU A 38 -2.50 -1.83 9.95
N LEU A 39 -3.56 -1.83 9.13
CA LEU A 39 -4.80 -1.14 9.50
C LEU A 39 -5.46 -1.77 10.72
N TYR A 40 -5.49 -3.09 10.78
CA TYR A 40 -6.10 -3.82 11.91
C TYR A 40 -5.32 -3.59 13.21
N ILE A 41 -3.99 -3.56 13.13
CA ILE A 41 -3.14 -3.25 14.30
C ILE A 41 -3.48 -1.86 14.86
N GLY A 42 -3.81 -0.92 13.96
CA GLY A 42 -4.17 0.45 14.36
C GLY A 42 -5.57 0.61 14.92
N ALA A 43 -6.40 -0.44 14.93
CA ALA A 43 -7.75 -0.35 15.45
C ALA A 43 -7.74 -0.11 16.96
N LYS A 44 -8.61 0.77 17.44
CA LYS A 44 -8.67 1.17 18.85
C LYS A 44 -9.39 0.15 19.72
N ASN A 45 -10.36 -0.57 19.15
CA ASN A 45 -11.18 -1.54 19.86
C ASN A 45 -11.91 -2.42 18.83
N LYS A 46 -12.73 -3.35 19.31
CA LYS A 46 -13.45 -4.28 18.42
C LYS A 46 -14.46 -3.58 17.51
N GLN A 47 -15.09 -2.54 18.00
CA GLN A 47 -16.04 -1.77 17.19
C GLN A 47 -15.31 -1.06 16.05
N ASP A 48 -14.20 -0.42 16.36
CA ASP A 48 -13.36 0.26 15.36
C ASP A 48 -12.89 -0.73 14.29
N LEU A 49 -12.44 -1.91 14.72
CA LEU A 49 -12.02 -2.96 13.79
C LEU A 49 -13.14 -3.35 12.82
N ARG A 50 -14.36 -3.53 13.33
CA ARG A 50 -15.51 -3.84 12.48
C ARG A 50 -15.80 -2.73 11.48
N GLU A 51 -15.71 -1.48 11.91
CA GLU A 51 -15.93 -0.33 11.04
C GLU A 51 -14.88 -0.24 9.94
N ILE A 52 -13.61 -0.49 10.27
CA ILE A 52 -12.53 -0.54 9.30
C ILE A 52 -12.84 -1.58 8.23
N LYS A 53 -13.21 -2.79 8.64
CA LYS A 53 -13.50 -3.88 7.71
C LYS A 53 -14.67 -3.53 6.77
N VAL A 54 -15.70 -2.91 7.28
CA VAL A 54 -16.84 -2.49 6.46
C VAL A 54 -16.42 -1.43 5.44
N LYS A 55 -15.65 -0.43 5.87
CA LYS A 55 -15.20 0.64 4.98
C LYS A 55 -14.24 0.16 3.90
N LEU A 56 -13.52 -0.92 4.15
CA LEU A 56 -12.58 -1.48 3.18
C LEU A 56 -13.25 -2.35 2.11
N GLN A 57 -14.53 -2.66 2.27
CA GLN A 57 -15.25 -3.42 1.24
C GLN A 57 -15.23 -2.66 -0.09
N GLY A 58 -14.92 -3.39 -1.17
CA GLY A 58 -14.81 -2.79 -2.48
C GLY A 58 -13.39 -2.56 -2.98
N PHE A 59 -12.42 -2.48 -2.06
CA PHE A 59 -11.00 -2.49 -2.46
C PHE A 59 -10.65 -3.86 -3.02
N LYS A 60 -9.79 -3.87 -4.02
CA LYS A 60 -9.32 -5.13 -4.61
C LYS A 60 -8.10 -5.62 -3.84
N LEU A 61 -8.13 -6.88 -3.42
CA LEU A 61 -7.07 -7.49 -2.62
C LEU A 61 -6.15 -8.29 -3.51
N LEU A 62 -4.87 -7.96 -3.48
CA LEU A 62 -3.84 -8.69 -4.22
C LEU A 62 -3.17 -9.72 -3.32
N GLU A 63 -2.85 -10.85 -3.91
CA GLU A 63 -2.22 -11.96 -3.23
C GLU A 63 -0.74 -11.66 -2.93
N THR A 64 -0.29 -12.06 -1.75
CA THR A 64 1.12 -12.00 -1.37
C THR A 64 1.70 -13.42 -1.51
N ASN A 65 2.09 -13.75 -2.74
CA ASN A 65 2.55 -15.09 -3.09
C ASN A 65 4.07 -15.20 -2.98
N GLN A 66 4.61 -16.36 -3.35
CA GLN A 66 6.04 -16.62 -3.26
C GLN A 66 6.86 -15.66 -4.12
N GLU A 67 6.35 -15.30 -5.30
CA GLU A 67 7.04 -14.36 -6.18
C GLU A 67 7.21 -12.99 -5.52
N VAL A 68 6.17 -12.51 -4.82
CA VAL A 68 6.24 -11.26 -4.06
C VAL A 68 7.28 -11.36 -2.95
N ILE A 69 7.30 -12.46 -2.21
CA ILE A 69 8.24 -12.65 -1.11
C ILE A 69 9.68 -12.72 -1.63
N ASP A 70 9.90 -13.43 -2.73
CA ASP A 70 11.22 -13.54 -3.31
C ASP A 70 11.77 -12.17 -3.74
N LEU A 71 10.95 -11.38 -4.42
CA LEU A 71 11.35 -10.04 -4.83
C LEU A 71 11.58 -9.13 -3.62
N SER A 72 10.73 -9.24 -2.59
CA SER A 72 10.88 -8.49 -1.35
C SER A 72 12.22 -8.79 -0.68
N THR A 73 12.62 -10.07 -0.68
CA THR A 73 13.91 -10.50 -0.13
C THR A 73 15.05 -9.83 -0.87
N GLN A 74 14.98 -9.77 -2.20
CA GLN A 74 15.98 -9.11 -3.02
C GLN A 74 16.07 -7.61 -2.74
N ILE A 75 14.92 -6.94 -2.55
CA ILE A 75 14.89 -5.52 -2.22
C ILE A 75 15.57 -5.26 -0.88
N ILE A 76 15.26 -6.06 0.13
CA ILE A 76 15.90 -5.95 1.45
C ILE A 76 17.39 -6.18 1.34
N GLU A 77 17.79 -7.19 0.60
CA GLU A 77 19.22 -7.53 0.40
C GLU A 77 19.97 -6.36 -0.22
N HIS A 78 19.38 -5.70 -1.21
CA HIS A 78 20.01 -4.60 -1.92
C HIS A 78 20.00 -3.27 -1.16
N PHE A 79 18.94 -2.98 -0.42
CA PHE A 79 18.68 -1.61 0.07
C PHE A 79 18.59 -1.47 1.58
N SER A 80 18.71 -2.56 2.36
CA SER A 80 18.60 -2.43 3.82
C SER A 80 19.72 -1.59 4.42
N LEU A 81 20.94 -1.76 3.93
CA LEU A 81 22.08 -1.02 4.47
C LEU A 81 22.17 0.42 3.96
N SER A 82 21.84 0.63 2.68
CA SER A 82 21.98 1.96 2.06
C SER A 82 20.77 2.87 2.34
N HIS A 83 19.57 2.29 2.41
CA HIS A 83 18.33 3.06 2.48
C HIS A 83 17.43 2.65 3.64
N ASN A 84 17.91 1.77 4.52
CA ASN A 84 17.13 1.29 5.67
C ASN A 84 15.76 0.73 5.22
N ALA A 85 15.75 -0.03 4.13
CA ALA A 85 14.52 -0.63 3.60
C ALA A 85 13.85 -1.50 4.66
N LYS A 86 12.54 -1.33 4.81
CA LYS A 86 11.75 -2.07 5.79
C LYS A 86 11.00 -3.20 5.12
N ILE A 87 10.74 -4.27 5.88
CA ILE A 87 10.10 -5.47 5.34
C ILE A 87 8.74 -5.15 4.74
N GLN A 88 7.89 -4.40 5.45
CA GLN A 88 6.56 -4.07 4.95
C GLN A 88 6.60 -3.24 3.67
N ASP A 89 7.54 -2.30 3.57
CA ASP A 89 7.68 -1.47 2.37
C ASP A 89 8.18 -2.30 1.19
N ALA A 90 9.09 -3.25 1.44
CA ALA A 90 9.59 -4.15 0.41
C ALA A 90 8.46 -5.04 -0.14
N ILE A 91 7.60 -5.54 0.73
CA ILE A 91 6.46 -6.38 0.31
C ILE A 91 5.47 -5.56 -0.53
N ILE A 92 5.18 -4.35 -0.11
CA ILE A 92 4.28 -3.45 -0.86
C ILE A 92 4.87 -3.12 -2.22
N ALA A 93 6.14 -2.71 -2.25
CA ALA A 93 6.82 -2.37 -3.50
C ALA A 93 6.86 -3.55 -4.47
N SER A 94 7.17 -4.75 -3.97
CA SER A 94 7.21 -5.97 -4.78
C SER A 94 5.85 -6.28 -5.39
N THR A 95 4.79 -6.13 -4.61
CA THR A 95 3.43 -6.34 -5.10
C THR A 95 3.14 -5.38 -6.26
N CYS A 96 3.49 -4.11 -6.10
CA CYS A 96 3.29 -3.11 -7.15
C CYS A 96 4.07 -3.43 -8.41
N LEU A 97 5.35 -3.81 -8.26
CA LEU A 97 6.20 -4.13 -9.41
C LEU A 97 5.68 -5.35 -10.18
N ILE A 98 5.30 -6.39 -9.48
CA ILE A 98 4.81 -7.63 -10.10
C ILE A 98 3.51 -7.39 -10.84
N HIS A 99 2.60 -6.62 -10.26
CA HIS A 99 1.30 -6.33 -10.87
C HIS A 99 1.32 -5.11 -11.79
N LYS A 100 2.48 -4.46 -11.94
CA LYS A 100 2.64 -3.27 -12.79
C LYS A 100 1.67 -2.16 -12.41
N LEU A 101 1.53 -1.94 -11.11
CA LEU A 101 0.69 -0.89 -10.57
C LEU A 101 1.56 0.21 -9.97
N PRO A 102 1.19 1.48 -10.16
CA PRO A 102 1.83 2.54 -9.39
C PRO A 102 1.37 2.47 -7.94
N ILE A 103 2.16 3.02 -7.04
CA ILE A 103 1.80 3.12 -5.63
C ILE A 103 1.39 4.55 -5.30
N ALA A 104 0.25 4.70 -4.64
CA ALA A 104 -0.16 5.97 -4.06
C ALA A 104 0.30 5.99 -2.60
N THR A 105 1.16 6.93 -2.25
CA THR A 105 1.73 7.03 -0.91
C THR A 105 2.11 8.47 -0.59
N TYR A 106 2.04 8.80 0.71
CA TYR A 106 2.60 10.05 1.22
C TYR A 106 4.07 9.90 1.64
N ASN A 107 4.53 8.65 1.79
CA ASN A 107 5.89 8.34 2.24
C ASN A 107 6.79 8.09 1.04
N ILE A 108 6.91 9.09 0.17
CA ILE A 108 7.62 8.97 -1.10
C ILE A 108 9.05 8.50 -0.91
N LYS A 109 9.75 9.01 0.10
CA LYS A 109 11.17 8.66 0.29
C LYS A 109 11.38 7.21 0.71
N ASP A 110 10.34 6.54 1.23
CA ASP A 110 10.44 5.13 1.59
C ASP A 110 10.40 4.21 0.37
N PHE A 111 10.07 4.75 -0.81
CA PHE A 111 9.88 3.97 -2.04
C PHE A 111 10.70 4.48 -3.23
N LYS A 112 11.10 5.75 -3.23
CA LYS A 112 11.67 6.38 -4.44
C LYS A 112 13.01 5.78 -4.89
N TYR A 113 13.73 5.09 -3.99
CA TYR A 113 14.99 4.47 -4.34
C TYR A 113 14.82 3.14 -5.09
N ILE A 114 13.62 2.59 -5.13
CA ILE A 114 13.35 1.29 -5.75
C ILE A 114 13.18 1.46 -7.25
N PRO A 115 14.04 0.79 -8.07
CA PRO A 115 13.96 0.95 -9.53
C PRO A 115 12.60 0.50 -10.09
N ASN A 116 12.15 1.20 -11.11
CA ASN A 116 10.95 0.88 -11.89
C ASN A 116 9.62 0.99 -11.14
N LEU A 117 9.64 1.43 -9.90
CA LEU A 117 8.42 1.65 -9.13
C LEU A 117 7.88 3.05 -9.43
N GLU A 118 6.67 3.11 -10.01
CA GLU A 118 6.01 4.39 -10.26
C GLU A 118 5.29 4.84 -9.00
N ILE A 119 5.49 6.09 -8.61
CA ILE A 119 4.91 6.64 -7.38
C ILE A 119 3.95 7.76 -7.73
N VAL A 120 2.74 7.68 -7.14
CA VAL A 120 1.74 8.74 -7.21
C VAL A 120 1.68 9.37 -5.83
N GLY A 121 2.21 10.60 -5.70
CA GLY A 121 2.25 11.30 -4.43
C GLY A 121 1.44 12.59 -4.42
N ASN A 122 0.89 12.99 -5.56
CA ASN A 122 0.24 14.28 -5.72
C ASN A 122 -1.25 14.10 -6.02
N PHE A 123 -1.97 13.53 -5.07
CA PHE A 123 -3.40 13.23 -5.21
C PHE A 123 -4.25 13.84 -4.09
N LEU A 124 -3.67 14.62 -3.22
CA LEU A 124 -4.38 15.36 -2.19
C LEU A 124 -4.94 16.66 -2.73
N HIS A 125 -6.10 17.02 -2.27
CA HIS A 125 -6.76 18.29 -2.60
C HIS A 125 -7.03 19.08 -1.37
#